data_cbd9b104b20100c9fcc78e6673fea9f7
#
_entry.id   cbd9b104b20100c9fcc78e6673fea9f7
#
_cell.length_a   1.000
_cell.length_b   1.000
_cell.length_c   1.000
_cell.angle_alpha   90.00
_cell.angle_beta   90.00
_cell.angle_gamma   90.00
#
_symmetry.space_group_name_H-M   'P 1'
#
loop_
_entity.id
_entity.type
_entity.pdbx_description
1 polymer ?
#
loop_
_entity_poly.entity_id
_entity_poly.type
_entity_poly.pdbx_seq_one_letter_code
_entity_poly.pdbx_strand_id
1 'polypeptide(L)'
;MTNDPYHDRESITELLKQYNNLRSGHGSIFFEEEAFEKIIDYFDDQEDISKALEAAETAIEYFPYSASLLIRKADLLLATRKYREALEILEKAELFDGTDINLYILKTDAYLAMDMQDKAVELLELAVGHFEGEEKIELLFELADVYDDYEEFDKVFDCLKVILEADPNNEEALYKICFWTDFTGRNEESIKLHLKIIDHNPYNELAWFNLAAAYQGLKLYEKAIDAYQYALVIDEKFDYAYRNIGDAYIRLRKYKEAIEALEKVLELSKPEEVIYEAIGHCYDRMKNFAQARFHYRKASHLNPDDSKLLYKVACTYFNEGLWTSAVKQLESALKIHRQQHEYNLLMGECKLKLNEYKDAVQYLSNAVRIRPKNLSGWEALIRCLFVAGYYTEARQQALAALSHTNNKTLFLYYLSAVLFQMNKTKEALLYLEKALSTSPKHLRKFIQLHPPILQNPQVVDIIAQYKRASK
;
A
#
# COMPACT_ATOMS: atom_id res chain seq x y z
N MET A 1 3.22 -39.23 22.04
CA MET A 1 4.47 -39.96 22.38
C MET A 1 5.59 -39.03 22.07
N THR A 2 6.35 -38.58 23.07
CA THR A 2 7.46 -37.63 22.91
C THR A 2 8.63 -38.39 22.29
N ASN A 3 8.96 -38.09 21.04
CA ASN A 3 10.20 -38.56 20.42
C ASN A 3 11.39 -38.00 21.19
N ASP A 4 12.20 -38.90 21.79
CA ASP A 4 13.42 -38.51 22.53
C ASP A 4 14.54 -38.26 21.51
N PRO A 5 15.06 -37.03 21.37
CA PRO A 5 16.06 -36.65 20.36
C PRO A 5 17.39 -37.42 20.50
N TYR A 6 17.63 -38.07 21.64
CA TYR A 6 18.81 -38.92 21.87
C TYR A 6 18.69 -40.30 21.25
N HIS A 7 17.47 -40.86 21.20
CA HIS A 7 17.23 -42.16 20.61
C HIS A 7 17.35 -42.14 19.07
N ASP A 8 16.93 -41.07 18.45
CA ASP A 8 17.06 -40.88 17.00
C ASP A 8 18.53 -40.68 16.55
N ARG A 9 19.36 -39.98 17.34
CA ARG A 9 20.78 -39.80 17.01
C ARG A 9 21.62 -41.08 17.10
N GLU A 10 21.34 -41.97 18.06
CA GLU A 10 22.00 -43.28 18.13
C GLU A 10 21.57 -44.16 16.96
N SER A 11 20.31 -44.14 16.57
CA SER A 11 19.75 -44.84 15.43
C SER A 11 20.41 -44.44 14.11
N ILE A 12 20.53 -43.14 13.81
CA ILE A 12 21.12 -42.66 12.56
C ILE A 12 22.65 -42.94 12.48
N THR A 13 23.36 -42.87 13.60
CA THR A 13 24.81 -43.16 13.65
C THR A 13 25.09 -44.61 13.29
N GLU A 14 24.26 -45.52 13.75
CA GLU A 14 24.38 -46.95 13.41
C GLU A 14 24.00 -47.22 11.94
N LEU A 15 22.96 -46.58 11.43
CA LEU A 15 22.58 -46.65 10.01
C LEU A 15 23.69 -46.13 9.09
N LEU A 16 24.33 -45.00 9.41
CA LEU A 16 25.49 -44.48 8.66
C LEU A 16 26.68 -45.40 8.66
N LYS A 17 26.95 -46.09 9.80
CA LYS A 17 28.03 -47.05 9.88
C LYS A 17 27.73 -48.30 9.02
N GLN A 18 26.51 -48.77 9.03
CA GLN A 18 26.04 -49.86 8.18
C GLN A 18 26.10 -49.48 6.70
N TYR A 19 25.68 -48.26 6.35
CA TYR A 19 25.74 -47.76 4.99
C TYR A 19 27.19 -47.64 4.47
N ASN A 20 28.12 -47.15 5.31
CA ASN A 20 29.56 -47.14 4.96
C ASN A 20 30.15 -48.53 4.76
N ASN A 21 29.72 -49.52 5.56
CA ASN A 21 30.11 -50.93 5.38
C ASN A 21 29.54 -51.50 4.07
N LEU A 22 28.31 -51.19 3.70
CA LEU A 22 27.69 -51.60 2.45
C LEU A 22 28.51 -51.09 1.26
N ARG A 23 28.86 -49.79 1.26
CA ARG A 23 29.73 -49.15 0.21
C ARG A 23 31.13 -49.75 0.10
N SER A 24 31.69 -50.17 1.20
CA SER A 24 33.02 -50.78 1.21
C SER A 24 33.05 -52.29 0.83
N GLY A 25 31.89 -52.83 0.49
CA GLY A 25 31.74 -54.23 0.10
C GLY A 25 31.90 -55.23 1.26
N HIS A 26 31.83 -54.77 2.50
CA HIS A 26 31.98 -55.57 3.69
C HIS A 26 30.59 -55.89 4.30
N GLY A 27 29.97 -57.00 3.87
CA GLY A 27 28.79 -57.58 4.49
C GLY A 27 27.53 -57.55 3.60
N SER A 28 26.70 -58.61 3.72
CA SER A 28 25.34 -58.68 3.16
C SER A 28 24.36 -58.11 4.17
N ILE A 29 24.31 -56.81 4.31
CA ILE A 29 23.31 -56.14 5.16
C ILE A 29 22.11 -55.83 4.26
N PHE A 30 20.92 -56.33 4.66
CA PHE A 30 19.67 -55.94 3.99
C PHE A 30 19.26 -54.58 4.56
N PHE A 31 19.20 -53.56 3.70
CA PHE A 31 18.64 -52.25 4.01
C PHE A 31 17.18 -52.21 3.61
N GLU A 32 16.34 -51.71 4.47
CA GLU A 32 14.97 -51.32 4.14
C GLU A 32 14.96 -49.95 3.45
N GLU A 33 13.96 -49.70 2.65
CA GLU A 33 13.81 -48.44 1.90
C GLU A 33 13.83 -47.21 2.82
N GLU A 34 13.05 -47.26 3.92
CA GLU A 34 13.01 -46.21 4.94
C GLU A 34 14.38 -45.88 5.58
N ALA A 35 15.29 -46.85 5.63
CA ALA A 35 16.64 -46.63 6.15
C ALA A 35 17.48 -45.79 5.19
N PHE A 36 17.31 -45.96 3.89
CA PHE A 36 17.95 -45.13 2.88
C PHE A 36 17.36 -43.70 2.90
N GLU A 37 16.05 -43.54 3.04
CA GLU A 37 15.41 -42.23 3.18
C GLU A 37 16.00 -41.45 4.36
N LYS A 38 16.11 -42.06 5.54
CA LYS A 38 16.74 -41.43 6.72
C LYS A 38 18.21 -41.04 6.50
N ILE A 39 18.95 -41.82 5.72
CA ILE A 39 20.36 -41.51 5.38
C ILE A 39 20.44 -40.33 4.42
N ILE A 40 19.55 -40.29 3.44
CA ILE A 40 19.45 -39.20 2.47
C ILE A 40 19.10 -37.90 3.21
N ASP A 41 18.03 -37.94 4.01
CA ASP A 41 17.58 -36.80 4.83
C ASP A 41 18.69 -36.30 5.76
N TYR A 42 19.44 -37.21 6.40
CA TYR A 42 20.56 -36.83 7.26
C TYR A 42 21.66 -36.05 6.52
N PHE A 43 22.02 -36.48 5.30
CA PHE A 43 23.04 -35.77 4.53
C PHE A 43 22.51 -34.46 3.97
N ASP A 44 21.25 -34.39 3.64
CA ASP A 44 20.59 -33.19 3.17
C ASP A 44 20.49 -32.13 4.30
N ASP A 45 20.08 -32.54 5.50
CA ASP A 45 20.07 -31.71 6.72
C ASP A 45 21.45 -31.15 7.08
N GLN A 46 22.53 -31.87 6.70
CA GLN A 46 23.92 -31.40 6.89
C GLN A 46 24.41 -30.54 5.70
N GLU A 47 23.55 -30.21 4.74
CA GLU A 47 23.89 -29.48 3.52
C GLU A 47 24.96 -30.20 2.63
N ASP A 48 25.16 -31.52 2.86
CA ASP A 48 26.10 -32.35 2.06
C ASP A 48 25.36 -33.02 0.89
N ILE A 49 24.87 -32.20 -0.03
CA ILE A 49 24.06 -32.64 -1.17
C ILE A 49 24.78 -33.68 -2.01
N SER A 50 26.12 -33.66 -2.04
CA SER A 50 26.91 -34.65 -2.78
C SER A 50 26.76 -36.06 -2.19
N LYS A 51 26.80 -36.19 -0.85
CA LYS A 51 26.59 -37.46 -0.19
C LYS A 51 25.14 -37.92 -0.19
N ALA A 52 24.21 -36.93 -0.10
CA ALA A 52 22.79 -37.23 -0.23
C ALA A 52 22.46 -37.83 -1.59
N LEU A 53 22.99 -37.22 -2.69
CA LEU A 53 22.85 -37.79 -4.05
C LEU A 53 23.46 -39.18 -4.18
N GLU A 54 24.66 -39.40 -3.63
CA GLU A 54 25.32 -40.72 -3.65
C GLU A 54 24.51 -41.76 -2.90
N ALA A 55 23.90 -41.37 -1.76
CA ALA A 55 23.03 -42.25 -1.00
C ALA A 55 21.73 -42.58 -1.76
N ALA A 56 21.12 -41.57 -2.43
CA ALA A 56 19.95 -41.76 -3.27
C ALA A 56 20.25 -42.66 -4.47
N GLU A 57 21.40 -42.50 -5.12
CA GLU A 57 21.83 -43.39 -6.21
C GLU A 57 22.00 -44.84 -5.74
N THR A 58 22.68 -45.02 -4.62
CA THR A 58 22.83 -46.35 -4.02
C THR A 58 21.45 -46.94 -3.67
N ALA A 59 20.56 -46.16 -3.08
CA ALA A 59 19.21 -46.63 -2.74
C ALA A 59 18.43 -47.10 -3.98
N ILE A 60 18.48 -46.39 -5.06
CA ILE A 60 17.81 -46.70 -6.34
C ILE A 60 18.39 -47.99 -6.96
N GLU A 61 19.68 -48.30 -6.77
CA GLU A 61 20.25 -49.58 -7.23
C GLU A 61 19.59 -50.77 -6.51
N TYR A 62 19.20 -50.60 -5.23
CA TYR A 62 18.51 -51.65 -4.46
C TYR A 62 16.99 -51.64 -4.67
N PHE A 63 16.40 -50.45 -4.86
CA PHE A 63 14.96 -50.22 -5.02
C PHE A 63 14.65 -49.46 -6.31
N PRO A 64 14.86 -50.05 -7.49
CA PRO A 64 14.79 -49.33 -8.78
C PRO A 64 13.37 -48.89 -9.17
N TYR A 65 12.34 -49.40 -8.47
CA TYR A 65 10.93 -49.08 -8.73
C TYR A 65 10.29 -48.22 -7.62
N SER A 66 11.07 -47.72 -6.67
CA SER A 66 10.59 -46.83 -5.63
C SER A 66 10.38 -45.43 -6.16
N ALA A 67 9.14 -44.98 -6.20
CA ALA A 67 8.82 -43.59 -6.60
C ALA A 67 9.35 -42.59 -5.58
N SER A 68 9.24 -42.88 -4.26
CA SER A 68 9.72 -42.02 -3.18
C SER A 68 11.22 -41.71 -3.34
N LEU A 69 12.07 -42.72 -3.53
CA LEU A 69 13.50 -42.54 -3.68
C LEU A 69 13.87 -41.78 -4.98
N LEU A 70 13.09 -41.96 -6.05
CA LEU A 70 13.27 -41.21 -7.29
C LEU A 70 12.89 -39.73 -7.09
N ILE A 71 11.82 -39.44 -6.38
CA ILE A 71 11.37 -38.09 -6.05
C ILE A 71 12.43 -37.39 -5.20
N ARG A 72 12.95 -38.06 -4.15
CA ARG A 72 14.06 -37.56 -3.32
C ARG A 72 15.32 -37.24 -4.14
N LYS A 73 15.70 -38.13 -5.06
CA LYS A 73 16.83 -37.85 -5.95
C LYS A 73 16.58 -36.67 -6.83
N ALA A 74 15.39 -36.52 -7.35
CA ALA A 74 15.03 -35.39 -8.19
C ALA A 74 15.08 -34.05 -7.44
N ASP A 75 14.61 -34.02 -6.21
CA ASP A 75 14.70 -32.87 -5.32
C ASP A 75 16.17 -32.42 -5.13
N LEU A 76 17.07 -33.34 -4.77
CA LEU A 76 18.51 -33.08 -4.68
C LEU A 76 19.13 -32.60 -6.01
N LEU A 77 18.63 -33.08 -7.16
CA LEU A 77 19.07 -32.60 -8.47
C LEU A 77 18.59 -31.17 -8.74
N LEU A 78 17.40 -30.80 -8.30
CA LEU A 78 16.89 -29.41 -8.37
C LEU A 78 17.76 -28.48 -7.52
N ALA A 79 18.11 -28.87 -6.30
CA ALA A 79 19.00 -28.11 -5.43
C ALA A 79 20.39 -27.88 -6.08
N THR A 80 20.86 -28.83 -6.92
CA THR A 80 22.10 -28.66 -7.69
C THR A 80 21.91 -28.02 -9.08
N ARG A 81 20.71 -27.51 -9.39
CA ARG A 81 20.35 -26.88 -10.67
C ARG A 81 20.43 -27.80 -11.89
N LYS A 82 20.31 -29.09 -11.70
CA LYS A 82 20.29 -30.09 -12.78
C LYS A 82 18.85 -30.39 -13.21
N TYR A 83 18.12 -29.33 -13.58
CA TYR A 83 16.67 -29.36 -13.83
C TYR A 83 16.22 -30.41 -14.85
N ARG A 84 16.97 -30.61 -15.96
CA ARG A 84 16.62 -31.61 -16.99
C ARG A 84 16.77 -33.05 -16.48
N GLU A 85 17.84 -33.31 -15.72
CA GLU A 85 18.06 -34.62 -15.13
C GLU A 85 16.98 -34.93 -14.09
N ALA A 86 16.57 -33.92 -13.28
CA ALA A 86 15.46 -34.04 -12.33
C ALA A 86 14.16 -34.39 -13.05
N LEU A 87 13.79 -33.69 -14.12
CA LEU A 87 12.58 -34.00 -14.89
C LEU A 87 12.57 -35.42 -15.43
N GLU A 88 13.69 -35.90 -16.00
CA GLU A 88 13.80 -37.30 -16.48
C GLU A 88 13.58 -38.32 -15.36
N ILE A 89 14.05 -38.04 -14.13
CA ILE A 89 13.84 -38.89 -12.96
C ILE A 89 12.38 -38.82 -12.49
N LEU A 90 11.77 -37.63 -12.47
CA LEU A 90 10.38 -37.42 -12.09
C LEU A 90 9.39 -38.08 -13.07
N GLU A 91 9.71 -38.05 -14.38
CA GLU A 91 8.94 -38.79 -15.39
C GLU A 91 8.99 -40.32 -15.15
N LYS A 92 10.12 -40.86 -14.66
CA LYS A 92 10.22 -42.28 -14.27
C LYS A 92 9.44 -42.56 -13.00
N ALA A 93 9.51 -41.67 -11.99
CA ALA A 93 8.76 -41.83 -10.75
C ALA A 93 7.26 -41.87 -11.02
N GLU A 94 6.73 -41.03 -11.89
CA GLU A 94 5.33 -40.98 -12.30
C GLU A 94 4.82 -42.27 -12.90
N LEU A 95 5.67 -43.04 -13.60
CA LEU A 95 5.31 -44.34 -14.14
C LEU A 95 5.09 -45.41 -13.05
N PHE A 96 5.70 -45.23 -11.88
CA PHE A 96 5.59 -46.16 -10.76
C PHE A 96 4.52 -45.75 -9.76
N ASP A 97 4.45 -44.48 -9.44
CA ASP A 97 3.42 -43.88 -8.61
C ASP A 97 3.15 -42.46 -9.05
N GLY A 98 2.02 -42.23 -9.69
CA GLY A 98 1.57 -40.89 -10.10
C GLY A 98 0.64 -40.23 -9.08
N THR A 99 0.51 -40.76 -7.88
CA THR A 99 -0.38 -40.21 -6.84
C THR A 99 0.35 -39.35 -5.81
N ASP A 100 1.67 -39.26 -5.84
CA ASP A 100 2.44 -38.41 -4.94
C ASP A 100 2.42 -36.95 -5.44
N ILE A 101 1.92 -36.04 -4.63
CA ILE A 101 1.82 -34.61 -4.92
C ILE A 101 3.19 -33.96 -5.13
N ASN A 102 4.23 -34.42 -4.39
CA ASN A 102 5.58 -33.84 -4.50
C ASN A 102 6.14 -34.00 -5.92
N LEU A 103 5.72 -35.05 -6.63
CA LEU A 103 6.11 -35.25 -8.02
C LEU A 103 5.68 -34.05 -8.91
N TYR A 104 4.48 -33.54 -8.71
CA TYR A 104 3.93 -32.43 -9.48
C TYR A 104 4.56 -31.09 -9.05
N ILE A 105 4.77 -30.89 -7.74
CA ILE A 105 5.42 -29.72 -7.19
C ILE A 105 6.87 -29.61 -7.72
N LEU A 106 7.67 -30.65 -7.59
CA LEU A 106 9.07 -30.65 -8.07
C LEU A 106 9.18 -30.52 -9.60
N LYS A 107 8.24 -31.10 -10.37
CA LYS A 107 8.19 -30.85 -11.83
C LYS A 107 7.88 -29.40 -12.13
N THR A 108 6.97 -28.78 -11.37
CA THR A 108 6.64 -27.35 -11.50
C THR A 108 7.86 -26.49 -11.24
N ASP A 109 8.58 -26.73 -10.13
CA ASP A 109 9.82 -26.04 -9.79
C ASP A 109 10.88 -26.17 -10.89
N ALA A 110 11.03 -27.36 -11.46
CA ALA A 110 11.94 -27.60 -12.58
C ALA A 110 11.55 -26.79 -13.80
N TYR A 111 10.28 -26.74 -14.17
CA TYR A 111 9.79 -25.96 -15.32
C TYR A 111 9.94 -24.45 -15.08
N LEU A 112 9.63 -23.96 -13.88
CA LEU A 112 9.80 -22.54 -13.52
C LEU A 112 11.27 -22.14 -13.57
N ALA A 113 12.16 -22.96 -13.00
CA ALA A 113 13.60 -22.72 -13.03
C ALA A 113 14.20 -22.74 -14.45
N MET A 114 13.50 -23.36 -15.40
CA MET A 114 13.86 -23.37 -16.84
C MET A 114 13.12 -22.31 -17.67
N ASP A 115 12.38 -21.41 -17.05
CA ASP A 115 11.57 -20.36 -17.71
C ASP A 115 10.47 -20.95 -18.63
N MET A 116 9.89 -22.09 -18.22
CA MET A 116 8.83 -22.79 -18.94
C MET A 116 7.48 -22.69 -18.25
N GLN A 117 7.03 -21.46 -17.99
CA GLN A 117 5.79 -21.15 -17.26
C GLN A 117 4.57 -21.92 -17.78
N ASP A 118 4.34 -21.88 -19.10
CA ASP A 118 3.14 -22.51 -19.69
C ASP A 118 3.04 -24.00 -19.31
N LYS A 119 4.18 -24.69 -19.22
CA LYS A 119 4.21 -26.11 -18.82
C LYS A 119 3.97 -26.31 -17.33
N ALA A 120 4.48 -25.41 -16.50
CA ALA A 120 4.26 -25.44 -15.07
C ALA A 120 2.75 -25.28 -14.77
N VAL A 121 2.13 -24.28 -15.39
CA VAL A 121 0.68 -24.04 -15.25
C VAL A 121 -0.14 -25.22 -15.77
N GLU A 122 0.14 -25.71 -17.00
CA GLU A 122 -0.59 -26.82 -17.58
C GLU A 122 -0.50 -28.09 -16.69
N LEU A 123 0.67 -28.36 -16.14
CA LEU A 123 0.90 -29.47 -15.24
C LEU A 123 0.07 -29.35 -13.96
N LEU A 124 0.10 -28.17 -13.31
CA LEU A 124 -0.65 -27.95 -12.07
C LEU A 124 -2.16 -27.93 -12.31
N GLU A 125 -2.65 -27.33 -13.41
CA GLU A 125 -4.07 -27.35 -13.74
C GLU A 125 -4.59 -28.79 -13.97
N LEU A 126 -3.77 -29.64 -14.61
CA LEU A 126 -4.09 -31.06 -14.78
C LEU A 126 -4.08 -31.79 -13.43
N ALA A 127 -3.07 -31.55 -12.59
CA ALA A 127 -2.95 -32.17 -11.27
C ALA A 127 -4.13 -31.79 -10.37
N VAL A 128 -4.50 -30.50 -10.28
CA VAL A 128 -5.67 -30.02 -9.54
C VAL A 128 -6.97 -30.73 -9.95
N GLY A 129 -7.06 -31.17 -11.22
CA GLY A 129 -8.19 -31.97 -11.73
C GLY A 129 -8.22 -33.43 -11.28
N HIS A 130 -7.08 -33.98 -10.85
CA HIS A 130 -6.96 -35.40 -10.47
C HIS A 130 -6.95 -35.62 -8.95
N PHE A 131 -6.48 -34.63 -8.18
CA PHE A 131 -6.41 -34.74 -6.72
C PHE A 131 -7.68 -34.19 -6.04
N GLU A 132 -7.93 -34.65 -4.82
CA GLU A 132 -9.05 -34.24 -3.98
C GLU A 132 -8.54 -33.92 -2.55
N GLY A 133 -9.37 -33.23 -1.73
CA GLY A 133 -9.06 -32.98 -0.33
C GLY A 133 -7.88 -32.01 -0.12
N GLU A 134 -7.01 -32.34 0.85
CA GLU A 134 -5.87 -31.51 1.26
C GLU A 134 -4.83 -31.35 0.14
N GLU A 135 -4.56 -32.46 -0.59
CA GLU A 135 -3.60 -32.44 -1.71
C GLU A 135 -4.03 -31.46 -2.84
N LYS A 136 -5.31 -31.41 -3.12
CA LYS A 136 -5.85 -30.44 -4.08
C LYS A 136 -5.68 -29.00 -3.61
N ILE A 137 -5.87 -28.76 -2.31
CA ILE A 137 -5.71 -27.43 -1.72
C ILE A 137 -4.24 -26.99 -1.83
N GLU A 138 -3.30 -27.87 -1.56
CA GLU A 138 -1.87 -27.62 -1.67
C GLU A 138 -1.49 -27.26 -3.13
N LEU A 139 -1.93 -28.07 -4.10
CA LEU A 139 -1.70 -27.78 -5.53
C LEU A 139 -2.34 -26.46 -5.98
N LEU A 140 -3.48 -26.07 -5.41
CA LEU A 140 -4.10 -24.78 -5.70
C LEU A 140 -3.31 -23.62 -5.13
N PHE A 141 -2.66 -23.78 -3.97
CA PHE A 141 -1.74 -22.77 -3.45
C PHE A 141 -0.51 -22.63 -4.35
N GLU A 142 0.10 -23.74 -4.75
CA GLU A 142 1.22 -23.73 -5.71
C GLU A 142 0.84 -23.06 -7.02
N LEU A 143 -0.33 -23.37 -7.56
CA LEU A 143 -0.83 -22.75 -8.78
C LEU A 143 -1.10 -21.25 -8.58
N ALA A 144 -1.60 -20.83 -7.41
CA ALA A 144 -1.81 -19.45 -7.08
C ALA A 144 -0.49 -18.68 -7.00
N ASP A 145 0.55 -19.26 -6.40
CA ASP A 145 1.87 -18.64 -6.29
C ASP A 145 2.54 -18.51 -7.69
N VAL A 146 2.37 -19.50 -8.58
CA VAL A 146 2.80 -19.40 -9.98
C VAL A 146 2.07 -18.27 -10.72
N TYR A 147 0.76 -18.14 -10.52
CA TYR A 147 0.00 -17.04 -11.14
C TYR A 147 0.37 -15.67 -10.59
N ASP A 148 0.75 -15.57 -9.31
CA ASP A 148 1.25 -14.33 -8.70
C ASP A 148 2.58 -13.89 -9.32
N ASP A 149 3.54 -14.79 -9.42
CA ASP A 149 4.86 -14.55 -10.02
C ASP A 149 4.78 -14.03 -11.46
N TYR A 150 3.73 -14.42 -12.19
CA TYR A 150 3.50 -14.00 -13.58
C TYR A 150 2.43 -12.92 -13.75
N GLU A 151 2.05 -12.26 -12.68
CA GLU A 151 1.10 -11.13 -12.66
C GLU A 151 -0.32 -11.49 -13.18
N GLU A 152 -0.71 -12.77 -13.12
CA GLU A 152 -2.06 -13.23 -13.48
C GLU A 152 -3.03 -13.18 -12.27
N PHE A 153 -3.14 -12.03 -11.64
CA PHE A 153 -3.78 -11.83 -10.34
C PHE A 153 -5.25 -12.24 -10.25
N ASP A 154 -6.00 -12.17 -11.35
CA ASP A 154 -7.39 -12.65 -11.39
C ASP A 154 -7.46 -14.17 -11.15
N LYS A 155 -6.48 -14.91 -11.67
CA LYS A 155 -6.40 -16.37 -11.48
C LYS A 155 -5.98 -16.74 -10.05
N VAL A 156 -5.12 -15.92 -9.41
CA VAL A 156 -4.79 -16.08 -7.99
C VAL A 156 -6.07 -16.04 -7.15
N PHE A 157 -6.91 -15.03 -7.38
CA PHE A 157 -8.20 -14.94 -6.68
C PHE A 157 -9.08 -16.17 -6.95
N ASP A 158 -9.11 -16.68 -8.20
CA ASP A 158 -9.91 -17.85 -8.54
C ASP A 158 -9.42 -19.11 -7.83
N CYS A 159 -8.10 -19.35 -7.73
CA CYS A 159 -7.53 -20.45 -6.95
C CYS A 159 -7.94 -20.36 -5.47
N LEU A 160 -7.75 -19.21 -4.83
CA LEU A 160 -8.11 -19.00 -3.43
C LEU A 160 -9.61 -19.16 -3.18
N LYS A 161 -10.43 -18.73 -4.12
CA LYS A 161 -11.89 -18.95 -4.06
C LYS A 161 -12.25 -20.42 -4.09
N VAL A 162 -11.61 -21.21 -4.97
CA VAL A 162 -11.85 -22.67 -5.05
C VAL A 162 -11.42 -23.35 -3.76
N ILE A 163 -10.29 -22.94 -3.16
CA ILE A 163 -9.84 -23.44 -1.85
C ILE A 163 -10.93 -23.18 -0.80
N LEU A 164 -11.44 -21.95 -0.71
CA LEU A 164 -12.45 -21.56 0.28
C LEU A 164 -13.85 -22.17 0.00
N GLU A 165 -14.13 -22.54 -1.23
CA GLU A 165 -15.35 -23.32 -1.55
C GLU A 165 -15.21 -24.80 -1.11
N ALA A 166 -13.99 -25.34 -1.06
CA ALA A 166 -13.70 -26.70 -0.57
C ALA A 166 -13.53 -26.73 0.95
N ASP A 167 -12.73 -25.80 1.50
CA ASP A 167 -12.50 -25.62 2.93
C ASP A 167 -12.78 -24.17 3.35
N PRO A 168 -14.03 -23.87 3.81
CA PRO A 168 -14.43 -22.54 4.23
C PRO A 168 -13.67 -21.98 5.44
N ASN A 169 -12.93 -22.81 6.19
CA ASN A 169 -12.16 -22.42 7.35
C ASN A 169 -10.65 -22.37 7.09
N ASN A 170 -10.20 -22.50 5.87
CA ASN A 170 -8.79 -22.41 5.53
C ASN A 170 -8.26 -21.00 5.83
N GLU A 171 -7.52 -20.90 6.94
CA GLU A 171 -7.02 -19.61 7.44
C GLU A 171 -6.09 -18.93 6.43
N GLU A 172 -5.18 -19.68 5.81
CA GLU A 172 -4.22 -19.13 4.83
C GLU A 172 -4.95 -18.52 3.63
N ALA A 173 -5.91 -19.23 3.07
CA ALA A 173 -6.72 -18.74 1.96
C ALA A 173 -7.55 -17.51 2.36
N LEU A 174 -8.10 -17.48 3.59
CA LEU A 174 -8.82 -16.31 4.12
C LEU A 174 -7.91 -15.09 4.26
N TYR A 175 -6.67 -15.26 4.72
CA TYR A 175 -5.69 -14.16 4.78
C TYR A 175 -5.29 -13.66 3.38
N LYS A 176 -4.92 -14.58 2.49
CA LYS A 176 -4.47 -14.24 1.13
C LYS A 176 -5.58 -13.57 0.30
N ILE A 177 -6.82 -14.08 0.33
CA ILE A 177 -7.92 -13.60 -0.52
C ILE A 177 -8.34 -12.15 -0.20
N CYS A 178 -8.16 -11.69 1.04
CA CYS A 178 -8.45 -10.31 1.42
C CYS A 178 -7.64 -9.32 0.57
N PHE A 179 -6.33 -9.55 0.47
CA PHE A 179 -5.43 -8.74 -0.34
C PHE A 179 -5.82 -8.79 -1.82
N TRP A 180 -6.03 -9.98 -2.37
CA TRP A 180 -6.35 -10.17 -3.79
C TRP A 180 -7.71 -9.62 -4.17
N THR A 181 -8.68 -9.61 -3.24
CA THR A 181 -9.98 -8.95 -3.45
C THR A 181 -9.82 -7.46 -3.71
N ASP A 182 -9.02 -6.77 -2.90
CA ASP A 182 -8.79 -5.32 -3.06
C ASP A 182 -7.97 -5.02 -4.32
N PHE A 183 -6.93 -5.83 -4.57
CA PHE A 183 -6.02 -5.66 -5.70
C PHE A 183 -6.71 -5.84 -7.06
N THR A 184 -7.53 -6.89 -7.20
CA THR A 184 -8.28 -7.19 -8.44
C THR A 184 -9.60 -6.42 -8.55
N GLY A 185 -10.07 -5.83 -7.45
CA GLY A 185 -11.36 -5.14 -7.37
C GLY A 185 -12.58 -6.07 -7.39
N ARG A 186 -12.40 -7.39 -7.21
CA ARG A 186 -13.49 -8.42 -7.26
C ARG A 186 -14.33 -8.45 -5.98
N ASN A 187 -14.66 -7.25 -5.46
CA ASN A 187 -15.37 -7.09 -4.19
C ASN A 187 -16.75 -7.76 -4.18
N GLU A 188 -17.52 -7.71 -5.26
CA GLU A 188 -18.87 -8.31 -5.30
C GLU A 188 -18.82 -9.84 -5.23
N GLU A 189 -17.81 -10.46 -5.81
CA GLU A 189 -17.61 -11.90 -5.74
C GLU A 189 -17.16 -12.31 -4.33
N SER A 190 -16.23 -11.56 -3.77
CA SER A 190 -15.75 -11.74 -2.39
C SER A 190 -16.91 -11.65 -1.39
N ILE A 191 -17.82 -10.67 -1.54
CA ILE A 191 -19.02 -10.58 -0.69
C ILE A 191 -19.86 -11.86 -0.77
N LYS A 192 -20.12 -12.37 -1.97
CA LYS A 192 -20.92 -13.60 -2.13
C LYS A 192 -20.26 -14.81 -1.52
N LEU A 193 -18.93 -14.91 -1.66
CA LEU A 193 -18.14 -16.00 -1.08
C LEU A 193 -18.20 -15.95 0.44
N HIS A 194 -17.87 -14.81 1.04
CA HIS A 194 -17.80 -14.70 2.50
C HIS A 194 -19.17 -14.79 3.17
N LEU A 195 -20.25 -14.35 2.52
CA LEU A 195 -21.61 -14.61 3.02
C LEU A 195 -21.92 -16.12 3.10
N LYS A 196 -21.51 -16.91 2.09
CA LYS A 196 -21.67 -18.37 2.17
C LYS A 196 -20.83 -19.01 3.29
N ILE A 197 -19.60 -18.52 3.47
CA ILE A 197 -18.72 -18.99 4.56
C ILE A 197 -19.34 -18.71 5.92
N ILE A 198 -19.85 -17.48 6.12
CA ILE A 198 -20.50 -17.03 7.35
C ILE A 198 -21.80 -17.82 7.61
N ASP A 199 -22.59 -18.10 6.57
CA ASP A 199 -23.78 -18.94 6.70
C ASP A 199 -23.45 -20.36 7.20
N HIS A 200 -22.26 -20.86 6.83
CA HIS A 200 -21.76 -22.18 7.26
C HIS A 200 -21.11 -22.14 8.64
N ASN A 201 -20.28 -21.12 8.88
CA ASN A 201 -19.58 -20.89 10.15
C ASN A 201 -19.71 -19.42 10.58
N PRO A 202 -20.75 -19.06 11.35
CA PRO A 202 -20.95 -17.67 11.81
C PRO A 202 -19.87 -17.14 12.76
N TYR A 203 -19.03 -18.03 13.31
CA TYR A 203 -17.96 -17.68 14.25
C TYR A 203 -16.58 -17.57 13.60
N ASN A 204 -16.51 -17.48 12.28
CA ASN A 204 -15.26 -17.23 11.57
C ASN A 204 -15.00 -15.71 11.48
N GLU A 205 -14.12 -15.18 12.33
CA GLU A 205 -13.79 -13.76 12.41
C GLU A 205 -13.14 -13.24 11.14
N LEU A 206 -12.31 -14.08 10.46
CA LEU A 206 -11.66 -13.69 9.20
C LEU A 206 -12.67 -13.55 8.06
N ALA A 207 -13.69 -14.41 8.02
CA ALA A 207 -14.74 -14.30 7.01
C ALA A 207 -15.56 -13.01 7.19
N TRP A 208 -15.91 -12.62 8.42
CA TRP A 208 -16.55 -11.35 8.72
C TRP A 208 -15.65 -10.15 8.37
N PHE A 209 -14.35 -10.25 8.69
CA PHE A 209 -13.37 -9.22 8.35
C PHE A 209 -13.26 -9.03 6.83
N ASN A 210 -13.14 -10.12 6.06
CA ASN A 210 -13.03 -10.09 4.61
C ASN A 210 -14.31 -9.58 3.94
N LEU A 211 -15.49 -9.96 4.46
CA LEU A 211 -16.76 -9.40 4.04
C LEU A 211 -16.79 -7.87 4.23
N ALA A 212 -16.32 -7.41 5.39
CA ALA A 212 -16.24 -6.00 5.70
C ALA A 212 -15.26 -5.26 4.78
N ALA A 213 -14.08 -5.83 4.52
CA ALA A 213 -13.09 -5.28 3.60
C ALA A 213 -13.66 -5.16 2.18
N ALA A 214 -14.39 -6.16 1.70
CA ALA A 214 -15.05 -6.12 0.40
C ALA A 214 -16.16 -5.04 0.34
N TYR A 215 -16.95 -4.85 1.40
CA TYR A 215 -17.87 -3.73 1.48
C TYR A 215 -17.15 -2.38 1.47
N GLN A 216 -16.01 -2.26 2.14
CA GLN A 216 -15.19 -1.05 2.16
C GLN A 216 -14.63 -0.73 0.76
N GLY A 217 -14.19 -1.73 0.00
CA GLY A 217 -13.76 -1.60 -1.40
C GLY A 217 -14.86 -1.02 -2.29
N LEU A 218 -16.12 -1.40 -2.07
CA LEU A 218 -17.30 -0.82 -2.72
C LEU A 218 -17.76 0.52 -2.11
N LYS A 219 -17.04 1.05 -1.12
CA LYS A 219 -17.38 2.28 -0.38
C LYS A 219 -18.70 2.22 0.40
N LEU A 220 -19.15 1.04 0.73
CA LEU A 220 -20.33 0.77 1.56
C LEU A 220 -19.92 0.76 3.05
N TYR A 221 -19.39 1.90 3.51
CA TYR A 221 -18.69 2.03 4.80
C TYR A 221 -19.55 1.65 6.01
N GLU A 222 -20.86 1.94 6.01
CA GLU A 222 -21.75 1.53 7.09
C GLU A 222 -21.84 0.00 7.19
N LYS A 223 -22.01 -0.69 6.06
CA LYS A 223 -22.05 -2.17 6.05
C LYS A 223 -20.69 -2.77 6.43
N ALA A 224 -19.59 -2.12 6.01
CA ALA A 224 -18.25 -2.54 6.41
C ALA A 224 -18.07 -2.46 7.92
N ILE A 225 -18.48 -1.37 8.55
CA ILE A 225 -18.41 -1.19 10.01
C ILE A 225 -19.22 -2.27 10.72
N ASP A 226 -20.46 -2.52 10.29
CA ASP A 226 -21.31 -3.56 10.88
C ASP A 226 -20.62 -4.94 10.82
N ALA A 227 -20.05 -5.30 9.67
CA ALA A 227 -19.38 -6.59 9.50
C ALA A 227 -18.06 -6.68 10.30
N TYR A 228 -17.24 -5.60 10.36
CA TYR A 228 -16.08 -5.54 11.25
C TYR A 228 -16.47 -5.68 12.73
N GLN A 229 -17.59 -5.10 13.15
CA GLN A 229 -18.08 -5.25 14.53
C GLN A 229 -18.44 -6.70 14.83
N TYR A 230 -19.01 -7.46 13.89
CA TYR A 230 -19.22 -8.90 14.06
C TYR A 230 -17.89 -9.65 14.24
N ALA A 231 -16.85 -9.34 13.45
CA ALA A 231 -15.53 -9.90 13.66
C ALA A 231 -15.00 -9.62 15.09
N LEU A 232 -15.19 -8.39 15.59
CA LEU A 232 -14.76 -8.00 16.94
C LEU A 232 -15.62 -8.62 18.08
N VAL A 233 -16.84 -9.04 17.81
CA VAL A 233 -17.64 -9.81 18.78
C VAL A 233 -17.04 -11.21 18.97
N ILE A 234 -16.41 -11.76 17.92
CA ILE A 234 -15.77 -13.08 17.94
C ILE A 234 -14.37 -12.97 18.55
N ASP A 235 -13.54 -12.05 18.04
CA ASP A 235 -12.23 -11.72 18.58
C ASP A 235 -12.12 -10.22 18.91
N GLU A 236 -12.28 -9.89 20.19
CA GLU A 236 -12.18 -8.49 20.69
C GLU A 236 -10.77 -7.89 20.58
N LYS A 237 -9.75 -8.72 20.33
CA LYS A 237 -8.35 -8.28 20.18
C LYS A 237 -7.92 -8.12 18.74
N PHE A 238 -8.82 -8.30 17.78
CA PHE A 238 -8.51 -8.18 16.36
C PHE A 238 -8.25 -6.71 15.96
N ASP A 239 -7.04 -6.26 16.14
CA ASP A 239 -6.61 -4.86 15.96
C ASP A 239 -6.78 -4.35 14.52
N TYR A 240 -6.61 -5.21 13.50
CA TYR A 240 -6.88 -4.87 12.09
C TYR A 240 -8.34 -4.45 11.85
N ALA A 241 -9.29 -5.08 12.54
CA ALA A 241 -10.69 -4.70 12.43
C ALA A 241 -10.95 -3.30 13.00
N TYR A 242 -10.37 -2.98 14.17
CA TYR A 242 -10.46 -1.61 14.74
C TYR A 242 -9.80 -0.56 13.83
N ARG A 243 -8.66 -0.89 13.20
CA ARG A 243 -7.97 -0.01 12.26
C ARG A 243 -8.87 0.32 11.07
N ASN A 244 -9.49 -0.68 10.47
CA ASN A 244 -10.36 -0.52 9.32
C ASN A 244 -11.69 0.18 9.66
N ILE A 245 -12.25 -0.09 10.82
CA ILE A 245 -13.39 0.68 11.38
C ILE A 245 -13.02 2.16 11.51
N GLY A 246 -11.83 2.46 12.03
CA GLY A 246 -11.31 3.82 12.12
C GLY A 246 -11.25 4.52 10.77
N ASP A 247 -10.70 3.85 9.73
CA ASP A 247 -10.66 4.41 8.37
C ASP A 247 -12.08 4.60 7.81
N ALA A 248 -12.96 3.61 7.96
CA ALA A 248 -14.35 3.71 7.50
C ALA A 248 -15.07 4.90 8.15
N TYR A 249 -14.90 5.13 9.45
CA TYR A 249 -15.45 6.31 10.14
C TYR A 249 -14.83 7.62 9.64
N ILE A 250 -13.52 7.65 9.32
CA ILE A 250 -12.88 8.83 8.71
C ILE A 250 -13.54 9.16 7.36
N ARG A 251 -13.79 8.14 6.52
CA ARG A 251 -14.46 8.29 5.23
C ARG A 251 -15.89 8.83 5.38
N LEU A 252 -16.58 8.41 6.41
CA LEU A 252 -17.92 8.91 6.80
C LEU A 252 -17.88 10.26 7.53
N ARG A 253 -16.70 10.82 7.80
CA ARG A 253 -16.49 12.05 8.59
C ARG A 253 -16.99 11.96 10.03
N LYS A 254 -17.12 10.76 10.56
CA LYS A 254 -17.44 10.47 11.96
C LYS A 254 -16.16 10.41 12.78
N TYR A 255 -15.54 11.60 12.98
CA TYR A 255 -14.17 11.69 13.49
C TYR A 255 -14.03 11.28 14.96
N LYS A 256 -15.08 11.41 15.80
CA LYS A 256 -15.03 10.97 17.19
C LYS A 256 -14.98 9.45 17.28
N GLU A 257 -15.87 8.81 16.57
CA GLU A 257 -15.97 7.35 16.49
C GLU A 257 -14.69 6.75 15.87
N ALA A 258 -14.10 7.44 14.90
CA ALA A 258 -12.81 7.05 14.32
C ALA A 258 -11.68 7.09 15.37
N ILE A 259 -11.64 8.13 16.22
CA ILE A 259 -10.62 8.24 17.26
C ILE A 259 -10.78 7.10 18.26
N GLU A 260 -12.00 6.82 18.73
CA GLU A 260 -12.29 5.74 19.68
C GLU A 260 -11.81 4.38 19.15
N ALA A 261 -12.06 4.09 17.88
CA ALA A 261 -11.59 2.85 17.24
C ALA A 261 -10.07 2.81 17.12
N LEU A 262 -9.42 3.90 16.68
CA LEU A 262 -7.97 3.96 16.54
C LEU A 262 -7.22 3.95 17.88
N GLU A 263 -7.81 4.49 18.94
CA GLU A 263 -7.26 4.38 20.30
C GLU A 263 -7.24 2.92 20.78
N LYS A 264 -8.24 2.11 20.42
CA LYS A 264 -8.22 0.66 20.68
C LYS A 264 -7.05 -0.04 19.99
N VAL A 265 -6.71 0.35 18.77
CA VAL A 265 -5.50 -0.19 18.09
C VAL A 265 -4.24 0.10 18.92
N LEU A 266 -4.12 1.32 19.48
CA LEU A 266 -2.95 1.70 20.31
C LEU A 266 -2.91 0.98 21.68
N GLU A 267 -4.06 0.46 22.16
CA GLU A 267 -4.12 -0.36 23.38
C GLU A 267 -3.70 -1.81 23.08
N LEU A 268 -4.02 -2.34 21.89
CA LEU A 268 -3.84 -3.74 21.53
C LEU A 268 -2.48 -4.04 20.88
N SER A 269 -1.97 -3.08 20.10
CA SER A 269 -0.78 -3.27 19.27
C SER A 269 0.33 -2.30 19.63
N LYS A 270 1.53 -2.55 19.10
CA LYS A 270 2.64 -1.59 19.23
C LYS A 270 2.27 -0.26 18.55
N PRO A 271 2.66 0.87 19.17
CA PRO A 271 2.37 2.18 18.60
C PRO A 271 2.99 2.35 17.20
N GLU A 272 2.15 2.64 16.22
CA GLU A 272 2.55 2.93 14.84
C GLU A 272 2.33 4.40 14.50
N GLU A 273 3.19 4.95 13.65
CA GLU A 273 3.10 6.34 13.21
C GLU A 273 1.78 6.62 12.50
N VAL A 274 1.33 5.68 11.64
CA VAL A 274 0.12 5.80 10.81
C VAL A 274 -1.13 5.98 11.67
N ILE A 275 -1.22 5.29 12.81
CA ILE A 275 -2.36 5.39 13.72
C ILE A 275 -2.38 6.76 14.40
N TYR A 276 -1.23 7.23 14.91
CA TYR A 276 -1.15 8.58 15.47
C TYR A 276 -1.43 9.67 14.43
N GLU A 277 -0.97 9.48 13.20
CA GLU A 277 -1.27 10.41 12.10
C GLU A 277 -2.77 10.47 11.82
N ALA A 278 -3.44 9.30 11.74
CA ALA A 278 -4.89 9.20 11.52
C ALA A 278 -5.70 9.87 12.63
N ILE A 279 -5.34 9.63 13.90
CA ILE A 279 -5.97 10.31 15.06
C ILE A 279 -5.72 11.82 14.99
N GLY A 280 -4.48 12.25 14.68
CA GLY A 280 -4.13 13.65 14.48
C GLY A 280 -4.97 14.30 13.38
N HIS A 281 -5.18 13.59 12.26
CA HIS A 281 -6.05 14.04 11.17
C HIS A 281 -7.51 14.23 11.63
N CYS A 282 -8.05 13.31 12.41
CA CYS A 282 -9.40 13.42 12.95
C CYS A 282 -9.55 14.69 13.82
N TYR A 283 -8.61 14.93 14.71
CA TYR A 283 -8.62 16.15 15.54
C TYR A 283 -8.44 17.44 14.73
N ASP A 284 -7.60 17.43 13.69
CA ASP A 284 -7.44 18.57 12.78
C ASP A 284 -8.75 18.88 12.05
N ARG A 285 -9.45 17.86 11.55
CA ARG A 285 -10.77 18.01 10.90
C ARG A 285 -11.84 18.52 11.86
N MET A 286 -11.74 18.19 13.13
CA MET A 286 -12.59 18.73 14.21
C MET A 286 -12.13 20.12 14.67
N LYS A 287 -11.08 20.70 14.10
CA LYS A 287 -10.44 21.96 14.49
C LYS A 287 -9.88 21.98 15.91
N ASN A 288 -9.64 20.83 16.49
CA ASN A 288 -8.92 20.69 17.75
C ASN A 288 -7.40 20.61 17.48
N PHE A 289 -6.84 21.78 17.15
CA PHE A 289 -5.45 21.83 16.66
C PHE A 289 -4.43 21.45 17.75
N ALA A 290 -4.73 21.62 19.02
CA ALA A 290 -3.85 21.23 20.12
C ALA A 290 -3.68 19.70 20.18
N GLN A 291 -4.78 18.95 20.13
CA GLN A 291 -4.75 17.49 20.10
C GLN A 291 -4.19 16.97 18.78
N ALA A 292 -4.52 17.57 17.64
CA ALA A 292 -3.93 17.21 16.35
C ALA A 292 -2.40 17.29 16.40
N ARG A 293 -1.83 18.39 16.94
CA ARG A 293 -0.39 18.56 17.12
C ARG A 293 0.23 17.51 18.03
N PHE A 294 -0.44 17.17 19.12
CA PHE A 294 0.02 16.16 20.06
C PHE A 294 0.22 14.82 19.35
N HIS A 295 -0.79 14.39 18.58
CA HIS A 295 -0.72 13.11 17.87
C HIS A 295 0.24 13.15 16.67
N TYR A 296 0.25 14.22 15.86
CA TYR A 296 1.24 14.36 14.78
C TYR A 296 2.67 14.38 15.28
N ARG A 297 2.95 14.94 16.46
CA ARG A 297 4.27 14.89 17.06
C ARG A 297 4.64 13.48 17.54
N LYS A 298 3.70 12.73 18.11
CA LYS A 298 3.92 11.32 18.43
C LYS A 298 4.26 10.52 17.18
N ALA A 299 3.53 10.72 16.08
CA ALA A 299 3.86 10.12 14.79
C ALA A 299 5.26 10.54 14.31
N SER A 300 5.60 11.84 14.38
CA SER A 300 6.94 12.34 13.98
C SER A 300 8.07 11.84 14.87
N HIS A 301 7.82 11.46 16.12
CA HIS A 301 8.83 10.80 16.96
C HIS A 301 9.10 9.36 16.54
N LEU A 302 8.09 8.66 16.02
CA LEU A 302 8.25 7.31 15.50
C LEU A 302 8.91 7.29 14.12
N ASN A 303 8.64 8.31 13.30
CA ASN A 303 9.26 8.50 11.98
C ASN A 303 9.79 9.94 11.83
N PRO A 304 11.00 10.23 12.31
CA PRO A 304 11.59 11.57 12.27
C PRO A 304 11.90 12.07 10.86
N ASP A 305 12.08 11.19 9.89
CA ASP A 305 12.45 11.51 8.51
C ASP A 305 11.23 11.86 7.64
N ASP A 306 10.01 11.67 8.15
CA ASP A 306 8.81 12.10 7.44
C ASP A 306 8.54 13.60 7.62
N SER A 307 9.02 14.36 6.67
CA SER A 307 8.78 15.81 6.61
C SER A 307 7.31 16.21 6.49
N LYS A 308 6.42 15.29 6.04
CA LYS A 308 4.98 15.56 5.93
C LYS A 308 4.34 15.72 7.31
N LEU A 309 4.80 14.97 8.31
CA LEU A 309 4.31 15.09 9.68
C LEU A 309 4.65 16.46 10.28
N LEU A 310 5.89 16.94 10.06
CA LEU A 310 6.31 18.29 10.46
C LEU A 310 5.47 19.38 9.76
N TYR A 311 5.18 19.19 8.48
CA TYR A 311 4.28 20.08 7.73
C TYR A 311 2.87 20.07 8.31
N LYS A 312 2.30 18.92 8.66
CA LYS A 312 0.98 18.82 9.31
C LYS A 312 0.96 19.56 10.66
N VAL A 313 2.00 19.40 11.46
CA VAL A 313 2.17 20.19 12.69
C VAL A 313 2.19 21.69 12.39
N ALA A 314 2.93 22.13 11.36
CA ALA A 314 2.98 23.52 10.96
C ALA A 314 1.60 24.04 10.51
N CYS A 315 0.82 23.25 9.76
CA CYS A 315 -0.53 23.60 9.36
C CYS A 315 -1.43 23.87 10.57
N THR A 316 -1.33 23.07 11.63
CA THR A 316 -2.13 23.30 12.84
C THR A 316 -1.75 24.62 13.53
N TYR A 317 -0.46 24.94 13.61
CA TYR A 317 -0.01 26.24 14.14
C TYR A 317 -0.48 27.40 13.28
N PHE A 318 -0.39 27.26 11.96
CA PHE A 318 -0.87 28.30 11.03
C PHE A 318 -2.37 28.58 11.20
N ASN A 319 -3.17 27.51 11.34
CA ASN A 319 -4.63 27.63 11.51
C ASN A 319 -5.01 28.32 12.84
N GLU A 320 -4.19 28.24 13.87
CA GLU A 320 -4.35 28.94 15.15
C GLU A 320 -3.75 30.36 15.13
N GLY A 321 -3.10 30.76 14.06
CA GLY A 321 -2.44 32.08 13.97
C GLY A 321 -1.08 32.15 14.69
N LEU A 322 -0.51 31.01 15.08
CA LEU A 322 0.80 30.89 15.74
C LEU A 322 1.93 30.79 14.69
N TRP A 323 2.05 31.81 13.85
CA TRP A 323 2.86 31.78 12.63
C TRP A 323 4.36 31.57 12.89
N THR A 324 4.92 32.12 13.98
CA THR A 324 6.33 31.90 14.35
C THR A 324 6.61 30.42 14.69
N SER A 325 5.66 29.75 15.35
CA SER A 325 5.77 28.32 15.63
C SER A 325 5.64 27.46 14.37
N ALA A 326 4.75 27.87 13.44
CA ALA A 326 4.62 27.23 12.13
C ALA A 326 5.93 27.33 11.33
N VAL A 327 6.58 28.49 11.30
CA VAL A 327 7.87 28.73 10.63
C VAL A 327 8.94 27.74 11.14
N LYS A 328 9.08 27.58 12.46
CA LYS A 328 10.07 26.64 13.04
C LYS A 328 9.87 25.20 12.56
N GLN A 329 8.62 24.75 12.48
CA GLN A 329 8.33 23.39 11.98
C GLN A 329 8.59 23.27 10.48
N LEU A 330 8.26 24.29 9.70
CA LEU A 330 8.53 24.34 8.26
C LEU A 330 10.02 24.41 7.94
N GLU A 331 10.82 25.09 8.75
CA GLU A 331 12.29 25.09 8.62
C GLU A 331 12.84 23.67 8.77
N SER A 332 12.33 22.90 9.75
CA SER A 332 12.71 21.50 9.92
C SER A 332 12.26 20.64 8.74
N ALA A 333 11.02 20.79 8.27
CA ALA A 333 10.50 20.06 7.11
C ALA A 333 11.29 20.38 5.82
N LEU A 334 11.67 21.64 5.61
CA LEU A 334 12.45 22.10 4.45
C LEU A 334 13.92 21.65 4.51
N LYS A 335 14.48 21.37 5.68
CA LYS A 335 15.82 20.75 5.80
C LYS A 335 15.82 19.33 5.23
N ILE A 336 14.73 18.56 5.43
CA ILE A 336 14.58 17.21 4.91
C ILE A 336 14.25 17.26 3.41
N HIS A 337 13.22 18.04 3.02
CA HIS A 337 12.78 18.17 1.63
C HIS A 337 12.65 19.63 1.18
N ARG A 338 13.71 20.15 0.59
CA ARG A 338 13.77 21.56 0.14
C ARG A 338 12.79 21.91 -0.99
N GLN A 339 12.55 20.98 -1.90
CA GLN A 339 11.78 21.22 -3.13
C GLN A 339 10.32 20.72 -3.01
N GLN A 340 9.65 21.07 -1.92
CA GLN A 340 8.22 20.82 -1.76
C GLN A 340 7.44 22.11 -1.92
N HIS A 341 6.49 22.08 -2.87
CA HIS A 341 5.64 23.23 -3.17
C HIS A 341 4.84 23.69 -1.96
N GLU A 342 4.19 22.75 -1.29
CA GLU A 342 3.30 23.02 -0.15
C GLU A 342 4.05 23.65 1.03
N TYR A 343 5.28 23.21 1.31
CA TYR A 343 6.09 23.74 2.40
C TYR A 343 6.54 25.17 2.12
N ASN A 344 7.01 25.43 0.89
CA ASN A 344 7.40 26.76 0.47
C ASN A 344 6.19 27.72 0.43
N LEU A 345 5.02 27.25 -0.01
CA LEU A 345 3.80 28.04 -0.03
C LEU A 345 3.39 28.46 1.39
N LEU A 346 3.28 27.48 2.31
CA LEU A 346 2.88 27.75 3.69
C LEU A 346 3.92 28.62 4.43
N MET A 347 5.23 28.37 4.18
CA MET A 347 6.30 29.20 4.73
C MET A 347 6.16 30.65 4.28
N GLY A 348 5.93 30.87 2.99
CA GLY A 348 5.71 32.21 2.43
C GLY A 348 4.46 32.89 3.00
N GLU A 349 3.37 32.14 3.21
CA GLU A 349 2.17 32.67 3.85
C GLU A 349 2.40 33.03 5.33
N CYS A 350 3.15 32.19 6.08
CA CYS A 350 3.57 32.52 7.44
C CYS A 350 4.39 33.80 7.49
N LYS A 351 5.41 33.94 6.62
CA LYS A 351 6.28 35.09 6.54
C LYS A 351 5.50 36.36 6.15
N LEU A 352 4.52 36.25 5.24
CA LEU A 352 3.61 37.35 4.90
C LEU A 352 2.79 37.80 6.13
N LYS A 353 2.27 36.88 6.92
CA LYS A 353 1.53 37.20 8.16
C LYS A 353 2.39 37.86 9.24
N LEU A 354 3.69 37.56 9.24
CA LEU A 354 4.69 38.18 10.12
C LEU A 354 5.23 39.52 9.57
N ASN A 355 4.74 39.98 8.41
CA ASN A 355 5.22 41.16 7.67
C ASN A 355 6.69 41.06 7.21
N GLU A 356 7.23 39.89 7.11
CA GLU A 356 8.58 39.56 6.61
C GLU A 356 8.52 39.43 5.07
N TYR A 357 8.22 40.52 4.37
CA TYR A 357 7.85 40.51 2.94
C TYR A 357 8.96 39.96 2.03
N LYS A 358 10.23 40.26 2.30
CA LYS A 358 11.36 39.78 1.47
C LYS A 358 11.45 38.25 1.49
N ASP A 359 11.39 37.69 2.68
CA ASP A 359 11.44 36.22 2.85
C ASP A 359 10.18 35.58 2.26
N ALA A 360 9.01 36.19 2.48
CA ALA A 360 7.75 35.71 1.91
C ALA A 360 7.84 35.61 0.38
N VAL A 361 8.32 36.65 -0.29
CA VAL A 361 8.50 36.65 -1.76
C VAL A 361 9.46 35.55 -2.20
N GLN A 362 10.56 35.34 -1.48
CA GLN A 362 11.53 34.29 -1.81
C GLN A 362 10.89 32.88 -1.76
N TYR A 363 10.19 32.54 -0.68
CA TYR A 363 9.56 31.23 -0.53
C TYR A 363 8.39 31.05 -1.52
N LEU A 364 7.55 32.07 -1.73
CA LEU A 364 6.45 32.01 -2.69
C LEU A 364 6.95 31.89 -4.14
N SER A 365 8.06 32.55 -4.48
CA SER A 365 8.71 32.41 -5.79
C SER A 365 9.25 30.97 -5.98
N ASN A 366 9.82 30.38 -4.94
CA ASN A 366 10.22 28.96 -4.97
C ASN A 366 9.01 28.04 -5.19
N ALA A 367 7.89 28.26 -4.47
CA ALA A 367 6.68 27.49 -4.64
C ALA A 367 6.16 27.53 -6.09
N VAL A 368 6.12 28.71 -6.69
CA VAL A 368 5.70 28.90 -8.09
C VAL A 368 6.65 28.21 -9.06
N ARG A 369 7.96 28.29 -8.82
CA ARG A 369 8.97 27.60 -9.65
C ARG A 369 8.84 26.08 -9.62
N ILE A 370 8.52 25.51 -8.45
CA ILE A 370 8.34 24.05 -8.28
C ILE A 370 7.08 23.56 -9.01
N ARG A 371 5.96 24.30 -8.87
CA ARG A 371 4.68 23.96 -9.52
C ARG A 371 4.08 25.16 -10.28
N PRO A 372 4.56 25.49 -11.50
CA PRO A 372 4.12 26.66 -12.24
C PRO A 372 2.63 26.67 -12.64
N LYS A 373 2.01 25.50 -12.70
CA LYS A 373 0.57 25.37 -13.01
C LYS A 373 -0.34 25.54 -11.80
N ASN A 374 0.21 25.62 -10.58
CA ASN A 374 -0.58 25.75 -9.36
C ASN A 374 -1.05 27.19 -9.15
N LEU A 375 -2.37 27.37 -9.04
CA LEU A 375 -3.00 28.68 -8.90
C LEU A 375 -2.70 29.36 -7.56
N SER A 376 -2.68 28.58 -6.46
CA SER A 376 -2.52 29.13 -5.11
C SER A 376 -1.15 29.75 -4.89
N GLY A 377 -0.10 29.19 -5.50
CA GLY A 377 1.25 29.77 -5.45
C GLY A 377 1.32 31.16 -6.07
N TRP A 378 0.79 31.31 -7.29
CA TRP A 378 0.73 32.62 -7.97
C TRP A 378 -0.14 33.61 -7.23
N GLU A 379 -1.31 33.16 -6.75
CA GLU A 379 -2.21 34.00 -5.96
C GLU A 379 -1.52 34.57 -4.71
N ALA A 380 -0.83 33.71 -3.95
CA ALA A 380 -0.11 34.11 -2.75
C ALA A 380 1.06 35.06 -3.08
N LEU A 381 1.83 34.77 -4.14
CA LEU A 381 2.96 35.58 -4.55
C LEU A 381 2.51 37.01 -4.97
N ILE A 382 1.50 37.10 -5.84
CA ILE A 382 0.99 38.39 -6.31
C ILE A 382 0.41 39.20 -5.15
N ARG A 383 -0.34 38.53 -4.26
CA ARG A 383 -0.89 39.16 -3.05
C ARG A 383 0.24 39.68 -2.13
N CYS A 384 1.28 38.90 -1.93
CA CYS A 384 2.44 39.30 -1.13
C CYS A 384 3.12 40.54 -1.72
N LEU A 385 3.43 40.53 -3.02
CA LEU A 385 4.05 41.62 -3.73
C LEU A 385 3.16 42.89 -3.70
N PHE A 386 1.85 42.72 -3.83
CA PHE A 386 0.89 43.85 -3.76
C PHE A 386 0.87 44.49 -2.36
N VAL A 387 0.80 43.67 -1.29
CA VAL A 387 0.80 44.19 0.09
C VAL A 387 2.13 44.83 0.45
N ALA A 388 3.24 44.28 -0.06
CA ALA A 388 4.58 44.82 0.13
C ALA A 388 4.86 46.13 -0.66
N GLY A 389 3.95 46.55 -1.57
CA GLY A 389 4.11 47.72 -2.41
C GLY A 389 5.01 47.53 -3.65
N TYR A 390 5.39 46.25 -3.95
CA TYR A 390 6.21 45.92 -5.13
C TYR A 390 5.34 45.74 -6.37
N TYR A 391 4.69 46.84 -6.82
CA TYR A 391 3.66 46.78 -7.87
C TYR A 391 4.22 46.43 -9.26
N THR A 392 5.46 46.78 -9.57
CA THR A 392 6.14 46.43 -10.82
C THR A 392 6.34 44.94 -10.93
N GLU A 393 6.85 44.33 -9.88
CA GLU A 393 7.06 42.88 -9.77
C GLU A 393 5.72 42.16 -9.73
N ALA A 394 4.73 42.64 -8.99
CA ALA A 394 3.38 42.09 -8.96
C ALA A 394 2.75 42.04 -10.36
N ARG A 395 2.92 43.08 -11.17
CA ARG A 395 2.47 43.12 -12.58
C ARG A 395 3.17 42.05 -13.40
N GLN A 396 4.49 41.91 -13.29
CA GLN A 396 5.25 40.89 -14.01
C GLN A 396 4.80 39.47 -13.64
N GLN A 397 4.63 39.21 -12.35
CA GLN A 397 4.18 37.89 -11.87
C GLN A 397 2.73 37.60 -12.28
N ALA A 398 1.84 38.61 -12.31
CA ALA A 398 0.47 38.43 -12.79
C ALA A 398 0.42 38.08 -14.29
N LEU A 399 1.27 38.70 -15.10
CA LEU A 399 1.41 38.37 -16.52
C LEU A 399 1.99 36.97 -16.72
N ALA A 400 3.00 36.58 -15.94
CA ALA A 400 3.54 35.22 -15.96
C ALA A 400 2.50 34.19 -15.56
N ALA A 401 1.69 34.47 -14.53
CA ALA A 401 0.60 33.59 -14.11
C ALA A 401 -0.44 33.35 -15.23
N LEU A 402 -0.74 34.39 -16.03
CA LEU A 402 -1.63 34.29 -17.20
C LEU A 402 -1.09 33.36 -18.29
N SER A 403 0.22 33.24 -18.42
CA SER A 403 0.85 32.33 -19.41
C SER A 403 0.99 30.89 -18.91
N HIS A 404 1.19 30.68 -17.62
CA HIS A 404 1.46 29.37 -17.04
C HIS A 404 0.23 28.63 -16.52
N THR A 405 -0.91 29.32 -16.32
CA THR A 405 -2.10 28.73 -15.70
C THR A 405 -3.31 28.75 -16.66
N ASN A 406 -4.24 27.81 -16.40
CA ASN A 406 -5.48 27.74 -17.17
C ASN A 406 -6.56 28.71 -16.65
N ASN A 407 -6.42 29.25 -15.44
CA ASN A 407 -7.40 30.18 -14.86
C ASN A 407 -7.03 31.65 -15.12
N LYS A 408 -7.13 32.06 -16.36
CA LYS A 408 -6.79 33.40 -16.80
C LYS A 408 -7.62 34.48 -16.09
N THR A 409 -8.88 34.23 -15.77
CA THR A 409 -9.80 35.22 -15.19
C THR A 409 -9.34 35.72 -13.83
N LEU A 410 -8.88 34.86 -12.93
CA LEU A 410 -8.38 35.28 -11.61
C LEU A 410 -7.25 36.31 -11.73
N PHE A 411 -6.29 36.02 -12.60
CA PHE A 411 -5.11 36.85 -12.74
C PHE A 411 -5.37 38.14 -13.54
N LEU A 412 -6.43 38.21 -14.37
CA LEU A 412 -6.90 39.45 -14.95
C LEU A 412 -7.41 40.40 -13.87
N TYR A 413 -8.14 39.91 -12.86
CA TYR A 413 -8.56 40.71 -11.71
C TYR A 413 -7.37 41.21 -10.90
N TYR A 414 -6.38 40.37 -10.65
CA TYR A 414 -5.18 40.77 -9.89
C TYR A 414 -4.35 41.80 -10.66
N LEU A 415 -4.19 41.58 -11.98
CA LEU A 415 -3.50 42.54 -12.85
C LEU A 415 -4.20 43.90 -12.86
N SER A 416 -5.54 43.92 -12.94
CA SER A 416 -6.33 45.15 -12.83
C SER A 416 -6.08 45.87 -11.49
N ALA A 417 -6.13 45.13 -10.35
CA ALA A 417 -5.85 45.72 -9.03
C ALA A 417 -4.46 46.36 -8.94
N VAL A 418 -3.44 45.63 -9.45
CA VAL A 418 -2.06 46.13 -9.48
C VAL A 418 -1.92 47.39 -10.34
N LEU A 419 -2.56 47.41 -11.52
CA LEU A 419 -2.52 48.57 -12.43
C LEU A 419 -3.20 49.79 -11.84
N PHE A 420 -4.27 49.64 -11.06
CA PHE A 420 -4.88 50.73 -10.31
C PHE A 420 -3.88 51.36 -9.33
N GLN A 421 -3.12 50.56 -8.58
CA GLN A 421 -2.08 51.06 -7.67
C GLN A 421 -0.90 51.71 -8.38
N MET A 422 -0.66 51.33 -9.63
CA MET A 422 0.35 51.98 -10.49
C MET A 422 -0.16 53.26 -11.17
N ASN A 423 -1.38 53.77 -10.85
CA ASN A 423 -2.07 54.87 -11.49
C ASN A 423 -2.33 54.70 -12.99
N LYS A 424 -2.35 53.46 -13.48
CA LYS A 424 -2.65 53.11 -14.88
C LYS A 424 -4.14 52.80 -15.06
N THR A 425 -5.00 53.75 -14.71
CA THR A 425 -6.47 53.55 -14.64
C THR A 425 -7.07 53.01 -15.93
N LYS A 426 -6.66 53.54 -17.10
CA LYS A 426 -7.23 53.09 -18.40
C LYS A 426 -6.95 51.63 -18.66
N GLU A 427 -5.71 51.19 -18.48
CA GLU A 427 -5.34 49.77 -18.64
C GLU A 427 -6.06 48.88 -17.61
N ALA A 428 -6.14 49.34 -16.35
CA ALA A 428 -6.79 48.64 -15.27
C ALA A 428 -8.27 48.34 -15.54
N LEU A 429 -9.00 49.35 -16.06
CA LEU A 429 -10.42 49.19 -16.45
C LEU A 429 -10.59 48.19 -17.58
N LEU A 430 -9.74 48.23 -18.61
CA LEU A 430 -9.78 47.22 -19.71
C LEU A 430 -9.62 45.79 -19.20
N TYR A 431 -8.67 45.55 -18.28
CA TYR A 431 -8.49 44.22 -17.70
C TYR A 431 -9.65 43.83 -16.77
N LEU A 432 -10.26 44.77 -16.06
CA LEU A 432 -11.45 44.52 -15.25
C LEU A 432 -12.65 44.13 -16.11
N GLU A 433 -12.93 44.86 -17.20
CA GLU A 433 -13.99 44.52 -18.15
C GLU A 433 -13.78 43.10 -18.74
N LYS A 434 -12.54 42.82 -19.18
CA LYS A 434 -12.17 41.50 -19.69
C LYS A 434 -12.35 40.40 -18.66
N ALA A 435 -12.02 40.67 -17.38
CA ALA A 435 -12.21 39.69 -16.30
C ALA A 435 -13.71 39.44 -16.02
N LEU A 436 -14.52 40.50 -15.95
CA LEU A 436 -15.95 40.42 -15.72
C LEU A 436 -16.67 39.71 -16.88
N SER A 437 -16.32 40.05 -18.13
CA SER A 437 -16.91 39.39 -19.31
C SER A 437 -16.60 37.88 -19.38
N THR A 438 -15.45 37.46 -18.85
CA THR A 438 -15.06 36.03 -18.80
C THR A 438 -15.73 35.32 -17.64
N SER A 439 -15.69 35.83 -16.42
CA SER A 439 -16.36 35.28 -15.25
C SER A 439 -16.38 36.24 -14.06
N PRO A 440 -17.53 36.53 -13.47
CA PRO A 440 -17.63 37.37 -12.27
C PRO A 440 -17.20 36.65 -10.98
N LYS A 441 -16.93 35.33 -11.03
CA LYS A 441 -16.67 34.49 -9.87
C LYS A 441 -15.56 34.98 -8.94
N HIS A 442 -14.54 35.61 -9.50
CA HIS A 442 -13.38 36.10 -8.73
C HIS A 442 -13.43 37.58 -8.34
N LEU A 443 -14.53 38.29 -8.62
CA LEU A 443 -14.70 39.70 -8.26
C LEU A 443 -14.49 39.94 -6.76
N ARG A 444 -14.94 39.00 -5.89
CA ARG A 444 -14.73 39.12 -4.44
C ARG A 444 -13.25 39.17 -4.08
N LYS A 445 -12.40 38.36 -4.69
CA LYS A 445 -10.95 38.33 -4.46
C LYS A 445 -10.28 39.66 -4.91
N PHE A 446 -10.74 40.23 -6.01
CA PHE A 446 -10.31 41.56 -6.48
C PHE A 446 -10.60 42.62 -5.44
N ILE A 447 -11.83 42.72 -4.94
CA ILE A 447 -12.23 43.69 -3.92
C ILE A 447 -11.46 43.44 -2.61
N GLN A 448 -11.25 42.21 -2.20
CA GLN A 448 -10.48 41.83 -1.00
C GLN A 448 -9.00 42.28 -1.10
N LEU A 449 -8.41 42.17 -2.29
CA LEU A 449 -7.02 42.59 -2.52
C LEU A 449 -6.87 44.10 -2.42
N HIS A 450 -7.82 44.85 -2.96
CA HIS A 450 -7.80 46.31 -2.99
C HIS A 450 -9.17 46.93 -2.63
N PRO A 451 -9.57 46.93 -1.33
CA PRO A 451 -10.88 47.46 -0.92
C PRO A 451 -11.17 48.91 -1.34
N PRO A 452 -10.18 49.84 -1.34
CA PRO A 452 -10.43 51.23 -1.76
C PRO A 452 -10.86 51.39 -3.22
N ILE A 453 -10.73 50.33 -4.04
CA ILE A 453 -11.12 50.36 -5.46
C ILE A 453 -12.62 50.68 -5.66
N LEU A 454 -13.47 50.35 -4.69
CA LEU A 454 -14.89 50.69 -4.71
C LEU A 454 -15.21 52.15 -4.53
N GLN A 455 -14.21 52.98 -4.21
CA GLN A 455 -14.35 54.45 -4.21
C GLN A 455 -14.20 55.04 -5.61
N ASN A 456 -13.73 54.27 -6.59
CA ASN A 456 -13.62 54.71 -7.96
C ASN A 456 -14.99 54.55 -8.68
N PRO A 457 -15.65 55.66 -9.13
CA PRO A 457 -16.97 55.61 -9.75
C PRO A 457 -16.99 54.74 -11.00
N GLN A 458 -15.95 54.81 -11.84
CA GLN A 458 -15.86 54.03 -13.08
C GLN A 458 -15.85 52.52 -12.82
N VAL A 459 -15.19 52.06 -11.74
CA VAL A 459 -15.18 50.67 -11.35
C VAL A 459 -16.56 50.23 -10.89
N VAL A 460 -17.25 51.07 -10.11
CA VAL A 460 -18.61 50.79 -9.61
C VAL A 460 -19.59 50.65 -10.78
N ASP A 461 -19.50 51.59 -11.74
CA ASP A 461 -20.38 51.61 -12.94
C ASP A 461 -20.17 50.36 -13.78
N ILE A 462 -18.93 49.96 -14.06
CA ILE A 462 -18.64 48.73 -14.80
C ILE A 462 -19.19 47.52 -14.08
N ILE A 463 -18.97 47.37 -12.78
CA ILE A 463 -19.50 46.23 -11.99
C ILE A 463 -21.04 46.24 -12.02
N ALA A 464 -21.67 47.41 -11.92
CA ALA A 464 -23.12 47.55 -11.97
C ALA A 464 -23.70 47.15 -13.33
N GLN A 465 -23.07 47.56 -14.43
CA GLN A 465 -23.46 47.21 -15.81
C GLN A 465 -23.42 45.68 -16.00
N TYR A 466 -22.33 45.02 -15.61
CA TYR A 466 -22.21 43.57 -15.72
C TYR A 466 -23.22 42.81 -14.83
N LYS A 467 -23.52 43.30 -13.64
CA LYS A 467 -24.57 42.70 -12.78
C LYS A 467 -25.97 42.82 -13.38
N ARG A 468 -26.25 43.93 -14.12
CA ARG A 468 -27.55 44.08 -14.83
C ARG A 468 -27.65 43.18 -16.08
N ALA A 469 -26.56 43.01 -16.80
CA ALA A 469 -26.51 42.15 -17.99
C ALA A 469 -26.56 40.65 -17.69
N SER A 470 -26.25 40.28 -16.42
CA SER A 470 -26.27 38.87 -15.96
C SER A 470 -27.58 38.43 -15.30
N LYS A 471 -28.55 39.34 -15.14
CA LYS A 471 -29.93 39.08 -14.73
C LYS A 471 -30.81 38.97 -15.98
#